data_6800793932acbcca5a7bc8cd7f5757d7
#
_entry.id   6800793932acbcca5a7bc8cd7f5757d7
#
_cell.length_a   1.000
_cell.length_b   1.000
_cell.length_c   1.000
_cell.angle_alpha   90.00
_cell.angle_beta   90.00
_cell.angle_gamma   90.00
#
_symmetry.space_group_name_H-M   'P 1'
#
loop_
_entity.id
_entity.type
_entity.pdbx_description
1 polymer ?
#
loop_
_entity_poly.entity_id
_entity_poly.type
_entity_poly.pdbx_seq_one_letter_code
_entity_poly.pdbx_strand_id
1 'polypeptide(L)'
;DMVINLAMVKDGCWDDVAADIRAVREVSRGRILKVIIECCLLTEEEKRMLCRIVSDSGADYIKTSTGFSTGGATADDVRLLRTCCPPHVKVKAAGGIASLADAEEFIRLGADRLGTSRIVKIAMAQEQQAAEAAAAPQQPEAAAQPETPEQQDTTY
;
A
#
# COMPACT_ATOMS: atom_id res chain seq x y z
N ASP A 1 11.58 5.07 -10.81
CA ASP A 1 11.97 4.04 -9.83
C ASP A 1 13.33 3.46 -10.24
N MET A 2 14.26 3.31 -9.30
CA MET A 2 15.53 2.59 -9.49
C MET A 2 15.64 1.45 -8.49
N VAL A 3 16.43 0.43 -8.81
CA VAL A 3 16.82 -0.64 -7.87
C VAL A 3 18.28 -0.45 -7.52
N ILE A 4 18.63 -0.57 -6.24
CA ILE A 4 20.03 -0.54 -5.81
C ILE A 4 20.80 -1.75 -6.33
N ASN A 5 22.12 -1.63 -6.42
CA ASN A 5 22.99 -2.77 -6.71
C ASN A 5 23.14 -3.63 -5.44
N LEU A 6 22.40 -4.75 -5.38
CA LEU A 6 22.41 -5.65 -4.23
C LEU A 6 23.78 -6.32 -3.99
N ALA A 7 24.57 -6.57 -5.04
CA ALA A 7 25.91 -7.12 -4.86
C ALA A 7 26.80 -6.15 -4.08
N MET A 8 26.77 -4.85 -4.42
CA MET A 8 27.52 -3.82 -3.68
C MET A 8 27.08 -3.75 -2.21
N VAL A 9 25.78 -3.92 -1.93
CA VAL A 9 25.28 -3.97 -0.54
C VAL A 9 25.86 -5.17 0.20
N LYS A 10 25.87 -6.35 -0.41
CA LYS A 10 26.41 -7.58 0.19
C LYS A 10 27.92 -7.51 0.41
N ASP A 11 28.62 -6.79 -0.45
CA ASP A 11 30.07 -6.57 -0.34
C ASP A 11 30.42 -5.40 0.62
N GLY A 12 29.40 -4.71 1.16
CA GLY A 12 29.61 -3.56 2.05
C GLY A 12 30.14 -2.30 1.37
N CYS A 13 30.00 -2.21 0.03
CA CYS A 13 30.46 -1.06 -0.77
C CYS A 13 29.44 0.09 -0.69
N TRP A 14 29.23 0.63 0.51
CA TRP A 14 28.17 1.60 0.80
C TRP A 14 28.35 2.94 0.06
N ASP A 15 29.59 3.38 -0.14
CA ASP A 15 29.89 4.61 -0.87
C ASP A 15 29.50 4.50 -2.35
N ASP A 16 29.70 3.33 -2.96
CA ASP A 16 29.31 3.07 -4.34
C ASP A 16 27.79 3.03 -4.49
N VAL A 17 27.08 2.39 -3.54
CA VAL A 17 25.60 2.41 -3.50
C VAL A 17 25.08 3.85 -3.41
N ALA A 18 25.67 4.66 -2.54
CA ALA A 18 25.31 6.07 -2.39
C ALA A 18 25.62 6.88 -3.65
N ALA A 19 26.75 6.62 -4.30
CA ALA A 19 27.16 7.30 -5.54
C ALA A 19 26.19 6.98 -6.68
N ASP A 20 25.76 5.71 -6.81
CA ASP A 20 24.79 5.27 -7.81
C ASP A 20 23.44 5.98 -7.65
N ILE A 21 22.90 6.05 -6.43
CA ILE A 21 21.65 6.77 -6.14
C ILE A 21 21.79 8.26 -6.47
N ARG A 22 22.90 8.89 -6.07
CA ARG A 22 23.14 10.31 -6.37
C ARG A 22 23.26 10.58 -7.87
N ALA A 23 23.87 9.67 -8.65
CA ALA A 23 23.96 9.80 -10.10
C ALA A 23 22.57 9.79 -10.75
N VAL A 24 21.68 8.88 -10.31
CA VAL A 24 20.29 8.85 -10.78
C VAL A 24 19.52 10.09 -10.32
N ARG A 25 19.75 10.55 -9.08
CA ARG A 25 19.12 11.78 -8.57
C ARG A 25 19.49 13.00 -9.43
N GLU A 26 20.74 13.10 -9.84
CA GLU A 26 21.21 14.23 -10.64
C GLU A 26 20.46 14.35 -11.98
N VAL A 27 20.31 13.24 -12.72
CA VAL A 27 19.62 13.23 -14.02
C VAL A 27 18.10 13.25 -13.90
N SER A 28 17.56 13.00 -12.71
CA SER A 28 16.11 13.01 -12.43
C SER A 28 15.64 14.24 -11.64
N ARG A 29 16.42 15.32 -11.58
CA ARG A 29 16.06 16.55 -10.88
C ARG A 29 14.67 17.06 -11.29
N GLY A 30 13.87 17.48 -10.34
CA GLY A 30 12.49 17.91 -10.55
C GLY A 30 11.49 16.79 -10.82
N ARG A 31 11.92 15.53 -10.72
CA ARG A 31 11.05 14.34 -10.78
C ARG A 31 11.14 13.55 -9.49
N ILE A 32 10.11 12.77 -9.18
CA ILE A 32 10.08 11.89 -8.01
C ILE A 32 11.01 10.69 -8.27
N LEU A 33 12.02 10.54 -7.42
CA LEU A 33 12.89 9.37 -7.39
C LEU A 33 12.47 8.42 -6.28
N LYS A 34 12.21 7.15 -6.62
CA LYS A 34 11.96 6.08 -5.66
C LYS A 34 13.07 5.04 -5.75
N VAL A 35 13.72 4.78 -4.63
CA VAL A 35 14.82 3.82 -4.51
C VAL A 35 14.27 2.50 -3.95
N ILE A 36 14.32 1.44 -4.76
CA ILE A 36 13.91 0.09 -4.37
C ILE A 36 15.11 -0.60 -3.73
N ILE A 37 14.96 -1.02 -2.48
CA ILE A 37 16.03 -1.69 -1.73
C ILE A 37 15.90 -3.22 -1.74
N GLU A 38 14.77 -3.78 -2.15
CA GLU A 38 14.45 -5.22 -2.20
C GLU A 38 14.60 -5.90 -0.82
N CYS A 39 13.77 -5.50 0.12
CA CYS A 39 13.83 -5.86 1.54
C CYS A 39 13.97 -7.37 1.80
N CYS A 40 13.34 -8.21 1.00
CA CYS A 40 13.35 -9.67 1.19
C CYS A 40 14.75 -10.30 1.03
N LEU A 41 15.72 -9.57 0.46
CA LEU A 41 17.11 -10.04 0.26
C LEU A 41 18.09 -9.42 1.26
N LEU A 42 17.62 -8.62 2.22
CA LEU A 42 18.44 -7.80 3.11
C LEU A 42 18.28 -8.21 4.58
N THR A 43 19.36 -8.10 5.32
CA THR A 43 19.32 -8.12 6.80
C THR A 43 18.73 -6.83 7.35
N GLU A 44 18.38 -6.82 8.63
CA GLU A 44 17.86 -5.61 9.29
C GLU A 44 18.90 -4.49 9.31
N GLU A 45 20.17 -4.84 9.56
CA GLU A 45 21.30 -3.88 9.57
C GLU A 45 21.49 -3.24 8.20
N GLU A 46 21.44 -4.04 7.13
CA GLU A 46 21.51 -3.53 5.76
C GLU A 46 20.36 -2.58 5.44
N LYS A 47 19.14 -2.92 5.84
CA LYS A 47 17.97 -2.04 5.68
C LYS A 47 18.15 -0.71 6.42
N ARG A 48 18.64 -0.73 7.66
CA ARG A 48 18.93 0.47 8.45
C ARG A 48 19.99 1.36 7.81
N MET A 49 21.05 0.76 7.29
CA MET A 49 22.10 1.49 6.57
C MET A 49 21.54 2.13 5.30
N LEU A 50 20.74 1.38 4.53
CA LEU A 50 20.12 1.90 3.32
C LEU A 50 19.10 3.01 3.57
N CYS A 51 18.39 3.01 4.71
CA CYS A 51 17.55 4.14 5.09
C CYS A 51 18.34 5.44 5.17
N ARG A 52 19.55 5.40 5.75
CA ARG A 52 20.44 6.57 5.82
C ARG A 52 20.95 6.98 4.44
N ILE A 53 21.49 6.02 3.66
CA ILE A 53 22.03 6.28 2.33
C ILE A 53 20.99 6.86 1.40
N VAL A 54 19.78 6.29 1.36
CA VAL A 54 18.67 6.77 0.53
C VAL A 54 18.26 8.19 0.93
N SER A 55 18.22 8.46 2.25
CA SER A 55 17.86 9.78 2.77
C SER A 55 18.91 10.84 2.42
N ASP A 56 20.18 10.51 2.59
CA ASP A 56 21.31 11.42 2.35
C ASP A 56 21.55 11.64 0.83
N SER A 57 21.06 10.74 0.00
CA SER A 57 21.18 10.85 -1.46
C SER A 57 20.07 11.68 -2.11
N GLY A 58 19.13 12.24 -1.33
CA GLY A 58 18.07 13.13 -1.80
C GLY A 58 16.94 12.45 -2.58
N ALA A 59 16.74 11.15 -2.36
CA ALA A 59 15.59 10.44 -2.92
C ALA A 59 14.28 10.86 -2.23
N ASP A 60 13.18 10.85 -2.96
CA ASP A 60 11.87 11.21 -2.45
C ASP A 60 11.20 10.03 -1.71
N TYR A 61 11.49 8.80 -2.14
CA TYR A 61 10.93 7.58 -1.56
C TYR A 61 11.98 6.49 -1.39
N ILE A 62 11.85 5.76 -0.30
CA ILE A 62 12.37 4.40 -0.18
C ILE A 62 11.25 3.40 -0.48
N LYS A 63 11.53 2.38 -1.28
CA LYS A 63 10.53 1.37 -1.71
C LYS A 63 10.99 -0.02 -1.32
N THR A 64 10.10 -0.81 -0.73
CA THR A 64 10.42 -2.13 -0.19
C THR A 64 10.88 -3.13 -1.24
N SER A 65 10.19 -3.21 -2.39
CA SER A 65 10.29 -4.38 -3.28
C SER A 65 10.02 -4.01 -4.73
N THR A 66 10.63 -4.77 -5.64
CA THR A 66 10.35 -4.70 -7.10
C THR A 66 8.99 -5.30 -7.43
N GLY A 67 8.59 -6.37 -6.73
CA GLY A 67 7.44 -7.22 -7.05
C GLY A 67 7.79 -8.45 -7.90
N PHE A 68 9.09 -8.65 -8.20
CA PHE A 68 9.59 -9.76 -9.05
C PHE A 68 10.53 -10.71 -8.29
N SER A 69 10.82 -10.43 -7.02
CA SER A 69 11.68 -11.25 -6.18
C SER A 69 10.86 -12.26 -5.37
N THR A 70 11.53 -12.96 -4.44
CA THR A 70 10.94 -14.02 -3.59
C THR A 70 9.94 -13.52 -2.56
N GLY A 71 9.95 -12.20 -2.23
CA GLY A 71 9.05 -11.60 -1.25
C GLY A 71 8.62 -10.19 -1.63
N GLY A 72 7.53 -9.73 -1.02
CA GLY A 72 7.01 -8.37 -1.11
C GLY A 72 7.21 -7.60 0.19
N ALA A 73 6.46 -6.52 0.37
CA ALA A 73 6.43 -5.74 1.59
C ALA A 73 5.90 -6.56 2.76
N THR A 74 6.51 -6.40 3.93
CA THR A 74 6.02 -6.93 5.21
C THR A 74 5.70 -5.77 6.17
N ALA A 75 4.86 -6.04 7.16
CA ALA A 75 4.54 -5.05 8.20
C ALA A 75 5.80 -4.58 8.95
N ASP A 76 6.73 -5.51 9.21
CA ASP A 76 7.99 -5.20 9.90
C ASP A 76 8.91 -4.34 9.05
N ASP A 77 9.00 -4.60 7.73
CA ASP A 77 9.77 -3.75 6.82
C ASP A 77 9.21 -2.32 6.78
N VAL A 78 7.89 -2.16 6.61
CA VAL A 78 7.28 -0.83 6.55
C VAL A 78 7.51 -0.06 7.85
N ARG A 79 7.34 -0.72 9.00
CA ARG A 79 7.59 -0.14 10.33
C ARG A 79 9.06 0.28 10.50
N LEU A 80 9.98 -0.58 10.09
CA LEU A 80 11.41 -0.31 10.16
C LEU A 80 11.79 0.87 9.27
N LEU A 81 11.38 0.87 8.01
CA LEU A 81 11.68 1.95 7.07
C LEU A 81 11.11 3.29 7.56
N ARG A 82 9.85 3.29 8.05
CA ARG A 82 9.24 4.53 8.57
C ARG A 82 9.97 5.07 9.80
N THR A 83 10.44 4.17 10.68
CA THR A 83 11.15 4.55 11.90
C THR A 83 12.57 5.08 11.59
N CYS A 84 13.25 4.49 10.60
CA CYS A 84 14.64 4.81 10.29
C CYS A 84 14.79 5.97 9.30
N CYS A 85 13.79 6.24 8.47
CA CYS A 85 13.84 7.35 7.52
C CYS A 85 13.31 8.65 8.13
N PRO A 86 13.94 9.80 7.84
CA PRO A 86 13.42 11.11 8.23
C PRO A 86 12.08 11.41 7.52
N PRO A 87 11.28 12.36 8.05
CA PRO A 87 9.94 12.65 7.53
C PRO A 87 9.87 13.07 6.05
N HIS A 88 10.95 13.63 5.51
CA HIS A 88 10.99 14.05 4.11
C HIS A 88 11.13 12.88 3.13
N VAL A 89 11.61 11.71 3.58
CA VAL A 89 11.66 10.50 2.77
C VAL A 89 10.38 9.68 3.02
N LYS A 90 9.59 9.52 1.98
CA LYS A 90 8.35 8.76 2.00
C LYS A 90 8.59 7.26 1.83
N VAL A 91 7.70 6.43 2.34
CA VAL A 91 7.78 4.96 2.24
C VAL A 91 6.76 4.45 1.22
N LYS A 92 7.25 3.67 0.24
CA LYS A 92 6.37 2.92 -0.66
C LYS A 92 6.44 1.43 -0.37
N ALA A 93 5.34 0.85 0.11
CA ALA A 93 5.18 -0.59 0.24
C ALA A 93 4.72 -1.18 -1.10
N ALA A 94 5.41 -2.19 -1.60
CA ALA A 94 5.11 -2.82 -2.89
C ALA A 94 5.26 -4.35 -2.82
N GLY A 95 4.37 -5.07 -3.51
CA GLY A 95 4.28 -6.52 -3.45
C GLY A 95 3.67 -7.04 -2.16
N GLY A 96 3.10 -8.24 -2.18
CA GLY A 96 2.53 -8.87 -0.99
C GLY A 96 1.18 -8.31 -0.50
N ILE A 97 0.67 -7.24 -1.11
CA ILE A 97 -0.59 -6.59 -0.71
C ILE A 97 -1.75 -7.30 -1.42
N ALA A 98 -2.43 -8.19 -0.71
CA ALA A 98 -3.44 -9.07 -1.27
C ALA A 98 -4.89 -8.66 -0.95
N SER A 99 -5.10 -7.94 0.14
CA SER A 99 -6.40 -7.53 0.67
C SER A 99 -6.45 -6.04 1.02
N LEU A 100 -7.66 -5.51 1.19
CA LEU A 100 -7.85 -4.15 1.72
C LEU A 100 -7.32 -4.01 3.15
N ALA A 101 -7.44 -5.07 3.96
CA ALA A 101 -6.90 -5.09 5.32
C ALA A 101 -5.38 -4.95 5.33
N ASP A 102 -4.66 -5.63 4.41
CA ASP A 102 -3.21 -5.46 4.27
C ASP A 102 -2.87 -4.02 3.87
N ALA A 103 -3.65 -3.43 2.95
CA ALA A 103 -3.45 -2.06 2.50
C ALA A 103 -3.63 -1.06 3.65
N GLU A 104 -4.70 -1.19 4.43
CA GLU A 104 -4.99 -0.37 5.60
C GLU A 104 -3.89 -0.51 6.67
N GLU A 105 -3.43 -1.74 6.91
CA GLU A 105 -2.34 -1.97 7.86
C GLU A 105 -1.06 -1.27 7.43
N PHE A 106 -0.64 -1.39 6.17
CA PHE A 106 0.56 -0.72 5.69
C PHE A 106 0.46 0.81 5.76
N ILE A 107 -0.71 1.38 5.47
CA ILE A 107 -0.95 2.83 5.64
C ILE A 107 -0.83 3.20 7.13
N ARG A 108 -1.45 2.44 8.02
CA ARG A 108 -1.37 2.66 9.47
C ARG A 108 0.07 2.56 10.00
N LEU A 109 0.90 1.71 9.41
CA LEU A 109 2.32 1.56 9.75
C LEU A 109 3.21 2.66 9.15
N GLY A 110 2.67 3.53 8.33
CA GLY A 110 3.35 4.70 7.79
C GLY A 110 3.82 4.57 6.34
N ALA A 111 3.22 3.69 5.56
CA ALA A 111 3.40 3.71 4.12
C ALA A 111 2.63 4.90 3.51
N ASP A 112 3.35 5.75 2.77
CA ASP A 112 2.77 6.89 2.05
C ASP A 112 2.17 6.48 0.69
N ARG A 113 2.59 5.33 0.18
CA ARG A 113 2.15 4.80 -1.11
C ARG A 113 2.17 3.28 -1.13
N LEU A 114 1.18 2.69 -1.79
CA LEU A 114 1.07 1.25 -2.01
C LEU A 114 1.29 0.92 -3.49
N GLY A 115 2.02 -0.18 -3.74
CA GLY A 115 2.21 -0.75 -5.07
C GLY A 115 1.49 -2.10 -5.16
N THR A 116 0.26 -2.09 -5.68
CA THR A 116 -0.56 -3.30 -5.81
C THR A 116 -1.43 -3.22 -7.05
N SER A 117 -1.54 -4.33 -7.77
CA SER A 117 -2.49 -4.49 -8.87
C SER A 117 -3.81 -5.16 -8.43
N ARG A 118 -3.77 -5.91 -7.32
CA ARG A 118 -4.94 -6.65 -6.81
C ARG A 118 -5.96 -5.73 -6.16
N ILE A 119 -5.52 -4.81 -5.33
CA ILE A 119 -6.41 -3.91 -4.58
C ILE A 119 -7.20 -3.00 -5.52
N VAL A 120 -6.59 -2.53 -6.61
CA VAL A 120 -7.30 -1.72 -7.61
C VAL A 120 -8.49 -2.48 -8.19
N LYS A 121 -8.32 -3.76 -8.52
CA LYS A 121 -9.41 -4.61 -9.03
C LYS A 121 -10.51 -4.83 -8.00
N ILE A 122 -10.14 -5.05 -6.73
CA ILE A 122 -11.09 -5.23 -5.63
C ILE A 122 -11.89 -3.94 -5.39
N ALA A 123 -11.22 -2.79 -5.32
CA ALA A 123 -11.87 -1.50 -5.13
C ALA A 123 -12.84 -1.17 -6.26
N MET A 124 -12.42 -1.35 -7.52
CA MET A 124 -13.30 -1.14 -8.68
C MET A 124 -14.52 -2.05 -8.67
N ALA A 125 -14.36 -3.33 -8.27
CA ALA A 125 -15.48 -4.26 -8.18
C ALA A 125 -16.47 -3.86 -7.06
N GLN A 126 -15.98 -3.37 -5.94
CA GLN A 126 -16.82 -2.88 -4.84
C GLN A 126 -17.59 -1.60 -5.23
N GLU A 127 -16.92 -0.66 -5.91
CA GLU A 127 -17.57 0.55 -6.42
C GLU A 127 -18.69 0.22 -7.41
N GLN A 128 -18.46 -0.76 -8.31
CA GLN A 128 -19.46 -1.23 -9.26
C GLN A 128 -20.65 -1.87 -8.56
N GLN A 129 -20.41 -2.74 -7.57
CA GLN A 129 -21.48 -3.37 -6.78
C GLN A 129 -22.28 -2.35 -5.96
N ALA A 130 -21.62 -1.36 -5.39
CA ALA A 130 -22.29 -0.28 -4.66
C ALA A 130 -23.16 0.59 -5.59
N ALA A 131 -22.70 0.87 -6.81
CA ALA A 131 -23.46 1.62 -7.81
C ALA A 131 -24.69 0.82 -8.30
N GLU A 132 -24.55 -0.48 -8.53
CA GLU A 132 -25.66 -1.36 -8.90
C GLU A 132 -26.70 -1.48 -7.78
N ALA A 133 -26.24 -1.63 -6.52
CA ALA A 133 -27.15 -1.68 -5.37
C ALA A 133 -27.92 -0.36 -5.17
N ALA A 134 -27.28 0.79 -5.43
CA ALA A 134 -27.93 2.10 -5.36
C ALA A 134 -28.93 2.35 -6.52
N ALA A 135 -28.73 1.69 -7.64
CA ALA A 135 -29.61 1.78 -8.83
C ALA A 135 -30.77 0.78 -8.80
N ALA A 136 -30.79 -0.19 -7.88
CA ALA A 136 -31.86 -1.16 -7.76
C ALA A 136 -33.16 -0.46 -7.32
N PRO A 137 -34.30 -0.70 -8.02
CA PRO A 137 -35.58 -0.10 -7.65
C PRO A 137 -36.00 -0.59 -6.26
N GLN A 138 -36.26 0.37 -5.36
CA GLN A 138 -36.88 0.06 -4.06
C GLN A 138 -38.24 -0.59 -4.32
N GLN A 139 -38.43 -1.84 -3.90
CA GLN A 139 -39.77 -2.46 -3.93
C GLN A 139 -40.68 -1.64 -3.01
N PRO A 140 -41.86 -1.24 -3.48
CA PRO A 140 -42.78 -0.53 -2.60
C PRO A 140 -43.19 -1.48 -1.47
N GLU A 141 -43.04 -0.98 -0.27
CA GLU A 141 -43.49 -1.62 0.98
C GLU A 141 -44.96 -1.99 0.82
N ALA A 142 -45.27 -3.29 0.92
CA ALA A 142 -46.62 -3.80 0.76
C ALA A 142 -47.53 -3.13 1.82
N ALA A 143 -48.43 -2.30 1.37
CA ALA A 143 -49.41 -1.66 2.24
C ALA A 143 -50.16 -2.72 3.06
N ALA A 144 -50.06 -2.63 4.36
CA ALA A 144 -50.83 -3.45 5.30
C ALA A 144 -52.31 -3.26 4.98
N GLN A 145 -53.03 -4.34 4.65
CA GLN A 145 -54.45 -4.32 4.43
C GLN A 145 -55.10 -4.05 5.80
N PRO A 146 -56.10 -3.15 5.89
CA PRO A 146 -56.86 -2.95 7.15
C PRO A 146 -57.70 -4.18 7.43
N GLU A 147 -57.56 -4.71 8.63
CA GLU A 147 -58.41 -5.77 9.18
C GLU A 147 -59.86 -5.27 9.26
N THR A 148 -60.78 -6.00 8.65
CA THR A 148 -62.22 -5.80 8.72
C THR A 148 -62.70 -6.22 10.12
N PRO A 149 -63.48 -5.42 10.86
CA PRO A 149 -63.99 -5.84 12.17
C PRO A 149 -65.08 -6.89 12.00
N GLU A 150 -64.96 -8.02 12.65
CA GLU A 150 -65.96 -9.07 12.79
C GLU A 150 -67.20 -8.50 13.50
N GLN A 151 -68.34 -8.56 12.84
CA GLN A 151 -69.64 -8.27 13.46
C GLN A 151 -70.00 -9.39 14.43
N GLN A 152 -70.11 -9.02 15.70
CA GLN A 152 -70.75 -9.86 16.72
C GLN A 152 -72.24 -9.92 16.46
N ASP A 153 -72.70 -11.06 16.03
CA ASP A 153 -74.12 -11.36 15.97
C ASP A 153 -74.64 -11.78 17.34
N THR A 154 -75.44 -10.93 17.95
CA THR A 154 -76.19 -11.22 19.17
C THR A 154 -77.58 -11.71 18.79
N THR A 155 -77.86 -12.98 19.04
CA THR A 155 -79.24 -13.46 19.02
C THR A 155 -79.50 -14.30 20.28
N TYR A 156 -80.48 -13.87 21.04
CA TYR A 156 -81.33 -14.45 22.12
C TYR A 156 -80.92 -15.78 22.77
#